data_28ae2dd44858ec8766b58ebfa794f86e
#
_entry.id   28ae2dd44858ec8766b58ebfa794f86e
#
_cell.length_a   1.000
_cell.length_b   1.000
_cell.length_c   1.000
_cell.angle_alpha   90.00
_cell.angle_beta   90.00
_cell.angle_gamma   90.00
#
_symmetry.space_group_name_H-M   'P 1'
#
loop_
_entity.id
_entity.type
_entity.pdbx_description
1 polymer ?
#
loop_
_entity_poly.entity_id
_entity_poly.type
_entity_poly.pdbx_seq_one_letter_code
_entity_poly.pdbx_strand_id
1 'polypeptide(L)'
;MFTVLLVLLQAPVADHAQTGGQSGVNRQTPPLSAPSTGVPPETASPATKTESESGIRDIQPPHISVANPAPAPSAWNMHEKITWAANLVLVILGYVGILMALSLLKKIDRQTGYAETAAEAAAASSHAALMNAQAILNAERAWILISVEPSPSAENSFTVMATNRGRTPAKIIDMAERTRLAIDEEHLPNAPEYTDEKRVAPYTPIILLPGESAAIKPFCRNDVRSLCDSEERYRRIETWEEKIFLYGKIIYRDLTAPLDSQAHETNWCCWYIHGRQNSGLVISGPPEYNTHT
;
A
#
# COMPACT_ATOMS: atom_id res chain seq x y z
N MET A 1 -34.03 -8.51 35.72
CA MET A 1 -34.85 -8.92 34.59
C MET A 1 -34.62 -7.88 33.50
N PHE A 2 -33.56 -8.05 32.66
CA PHE A 2 -33.21 -7.13 31.59
C PHE A 2 -33.31 -7.92 30.27
N THR A 3 -34.31 -7.57 29.48
CA THR A 3 -34.54 -8.15 28.15
C THR A 3 -33.71 -7.35 27.14
N VAL A 4 -32.68 -7.97 26.58
CA VAL A 4 -31.89 -7.40 25.48
C VAL A 4 -32.60 -7.73 24.17
N LEU A 5 -33.12 -6.70 23.51
CA LEU A 5 -33.75 -6.76 22.19
C LEU A 5 -32.66 -6.76 21.11
N LEU A 6 -32.41 -7.91 20.48
CA LEU A 6 -31.49 -8.05 19.36
C LEU A 6 -32.25 -7.73 18.08
N VAL A 7 -32.01 -6.55 17.49
CA VAL A 7 -32.56 -6.18 16.17
C VAL A 7 -31.60 -6.69 15.09
N LEU A 8 -32.00 -7.73 14.40
CA LEU A 8 -31.36 -8.21 13.17
C LEU A 8 -31.78 -7.32 12.00
N LEU A 9 -30.87 -6.47 11.53
CA LEU A 9 -31.00 -5.78 10.24
C LEU A 9 -30.65 -6.78 9.12
N GLN A 10 -31.66 -7.29 8.46
CA GLN A 10 -31.52 -8.00 7.16
C GLN A 10 -31.39 -6.95 6.05
N ALA A 11 -30.24 -6.92 5.38
CA ALA A 11 -30.07 -6.19 4.12
C ALA A 11 -30.63 -7.02 2.97
N PRO A 12 -31.34 -6.40 1.98
CA PRO A 12 -31.80 -7.12 0.81
C PRO A 12 -30.64 -7.43 -0.14
N VAL A 13 -30.55 -8.68 -0.53
CA VAL A 13 -29.69 -9.17 -1.61
C VAL A 13 -30.25 -8.66 -2.94
N ALA A 14 -29.52 -7.79 -3.62
CA ALA A 14 -29.83 -7.39 -4.99
C ALA A 14 -29.17 -8.40 -5.95
N ASP A 15 -30.03 -9.17 -6.62
CA ASP A 15 -29.71 -10.04 -7.73
C ASP A 15 -29.33 -9.17 -8.96
N HIS A 16 -28.07 -9.16 -9.37
CA HIS A 16 -27.65 -8.59 -10.66
C HIS A 16 -27.12 -9.70 -11.55
N ALA A 17 -27.93 -9.95 -12.57
CA ALA A 17 -27.67 -10.82 -13.70
C ALA A 17 -26.31 -10.54 -14.38
N GLN A 18 -25.49 -11.56 -14.47
CA GLN A 18 -24.30 -11.62 -15.30
C GLN A 18 -24.67 -11.67 -16.77
N THR A 19 -24.25 -10.68 -17.53
CA THR A 19 -24.13 -10.80 -19.00
C THR A 19 -22.65 -10.90 -19.33
N GLY A 20 -22.28 -11.96 -20.00
CA GLY A 20 -20.91 -12.34 -20.33
C GLY A 20 -20.27 -11.44 -21.40
N GLY A 21 -18.99 -11.31 -21.31
CA GLY A 21 -18.09 -10.73 -22.30
C GLY A 21 -16.68 -11.17 -22.01
N GLN A 22 -16.28 -12.33 -22.52
CA GLN A 22 -14.89 -12.77 -22.55
C GLN A 22 -14.11 -11.91 -23.52
N SER A 23 -13.08 -11.21 -23.03
CA SER A 23 -11.95 -10.77 -23.85
C SER A 23 -10.67 -11.05 -23.09
N GLY A 24 -9.97 -12.10 -23.53
CA GLY A 24 -8.72 -12.56 -22.96
C GLY A 24 -7.59 -11.57 -23.27
N VAL A 25 -7.00 -11.01 -22.24
CA VAL A 25 -5.67 -10.40 -22.31
C VAL A 25 -4.80 -11.12 -21.31
N ASN A 26 -3.95 -11.96 -21.86
CA ASN A 26 -2.90 -12.69 -21.15
C ASN A 26 -1.82 -11.70 -20.69
N ARG A 27 -1.88 -11.24 -19.46
CA ARG A 27 -0.78 -10.50 -18.80
C ARG A 27 -0.01 -11.45 -17.93
N GLN A 28 1.14 -11.85 -18.41
CA GLN A 28 2.19 -12.49 -17.61
C GLN A 28 2.64 -11.51 -16.51
N THR A 29 2.36 -11.84 -15.27
CA THR A 29 2.94 -11.21 -14.09
C THR A 29 4.34 -11.77 -13.86
N PRO A 30 5.36 -10.93 -13.63
CA PRO A 30 6.68 -11.42 -13.22
C PRO A 30 6.60 -11.98 -11.78
N PRO A 31 7.42 -12.99 -11.44
CA PRO A 31 7.39 -13.60 -10.11
C PRO A 31 7.92 -12.63 -9.05
N LEU A 32 7.14 -12.41 -8.01
CA LEU A 32 7.58 -11.75 -6.78
C LEU A 32 8.65 -12.63 -6.11
N SER A 33 9.84 -12.06 -5.94
CA SER A 33 10.91 -12.62 -5.11
C SER A 33 10.45 -12.66 -3.65
N ALA A 34 10.45 -13.84 -3.05
CA ALA A 34 10.15 -14.05 -1.65
C ALA A 34 11.23 -13.39 -0.76
N PRO A 35 10.86 -12.80 0.39
CA PRO A 35 11.84 -12.35 1.37
C PRO A 35 12.46 -13.54 2.10
N SER A 36 13.79 -13.55 2.13
CA SER A 36 14.65 -14.48 2.87
C SER A 36 14.32 -14.42 4.37
N THR A 37 13.80 -15.51 4.90
CA THR A 37 13.58 -15.72 6.33
C THR A 37 14.92 -16.00 7.00
N GLY A 38 15.39 -15.05 7.81
CA GLY A 38 16.55 -15.24 8.68
C GLY A 38 16.27 -16.28 9.74
N VAL A 39 17.13 -17.29 9.80
CA VAL A 39 17.18 -18.36 10.82
C VAL A 39 17.63 -17.75 12.16
N PRO A 40 16.91 -18.00 13.29
CA PRO A 40 17.41 -17.64 14.62
C PRO A 40 18.50 -18.61 15.07
N PRO A 41 19.47 -18.19 15.89
CA PRO A 41 20.54 -19.05 16.35
C PRO A 41 20.07 -20.08 17.38
N GLU A 42 20.48 -21.29 17.17
CA GLU A 42 20.34 -22.50 18.01
C GLU A 42 21.00 -22.27 19.37
N THR A 43 20.21 -22.32 20.44
CA THR A 43 20.69 -22.25 21.82
C THR A 43 21.12 -23.64 22.25
N ALA A 44 22.41 -23.81 22.41
CA ALA A 44 23.04 -25.03 22.92
C ALA A 44 22.61 -25.31 24.36
N SER A 45 22.09 -26.53 24.60
CA SER A 45 21.82 -27.07 25.92
C SER A 45 23.08 -27.75 26.49
N PRO A 46 23.46 -27.56 27.77
CA PRO A 46 24.64 -28.19 28.32
C PRO A 46 24.37 -29.63 28.69
N ALA A 47 25.26 -30.49 28.23
CA ALA A 47 25.32 -31.90 28.59
C ALA A 47 25.74 -32.09 30.05
N THR A 48 24.90 -32.75 30.85
CA THR A 48 25.22 -33.19 32.17
C THR A 48 25.96 -34.55 32.08
N LYS A 49 27.23 -34.54 32.43
CA LYS A 49 28.04 -35.73 32.66
C LYS A 49 27.63 -36.35 34.00
N THR A 50 27.16 -37.57 33.95
CA THR A 50 27.07 -38.43 35.16
C THR A 50 28.26 -39.36 35.18
N GLU A 51 29.12 -39.14 36.15
CA GLU A 51 30.25 -40.03 36.49
C GLU A 51 29.71 -41.32 37.04
N SER A 52 30.24 -42.40 36.50
CA SER A 52 30.00 -43.76 36.96
C SER A 52 31.10 -44.12 37.95
N GLU A 53 30.76 -44.19 39.22
CA GLU A 53 31.67 -44.66 40.26
C GLU A 53 31.52 -46.18 40.41
N SER A 54 32.57 -46.86 40.08
CA SER A 54 32.73 -48.35 40.25
C SER A 54 33.01 -48.70 41.69
N GLY A 55 32.02 -49.25 42.37
CA GLY A 55 32.20 -49.86 43.68
C GLY A 55 32.24 -51.36 43.60
N ILE A 56 33.45 -51.93 43.74
CA ILE A 56 33.69 -53.36 43.97
C ILE A 56 33.16 -53.71 45.35
N ARG A 57 32.21 -54.62 45.45
CA ARG A 57 31.87 -55.29 46.71
C ARG A 57 31.60 -56.75 46.56
N ASP A 58 32.50 -57.45 47.20
CA ASP A 58 32.39 -58.69 48.01
C ASP A 58 31.38 -59.75 47.57
N ILE A 59 32.00 -60.83 47.20
CA ILE A 59 31.38 -62.14 46.96
C ILE A 59 31.10 -62.82 48.31
N GLN A 60 29.81 -62.81 48.71
CA GLN A 60 29.35 -63.60 49.84
C GLN A 60 28.79 -64.96 49.36
N PRO A 61 29.10 -66.04 50.01
CA PRO A 61 28.71 -67.40 49.53
C PRO A 61 27.19 -67.63 49.65
N PRO A 62 26.65 -68.52 48.82
CA PRO A 62 25.19 -68.70 48.77
C PRO A 62 24.66 -69.41 50.00
N HIS A 63 23.85 -68.72 50.78
CA HIS A 63 23.00 -69.38 51.77
C HIS A 63 21.86 -70.10 51.04
N ILE A 64 21.91 -71.45 51.14
CA ILE A 64 20.80 -72.28 50.71
C ILE A 64 19.63 -72.06 51.69
N SER A 65 18.69 -71.22 51.29
CA SER A 65 17.45 -71.07 52.00
C SER A 65 16.51 -72.22 51.67
N VAL A 66 16.23 -73.03 52.65
CA VAL A 66 15.21 -74.05 52.54
C VAL A 66 13.88 -73.46 52.19
N ALA A 67 13.37 -73.80 51.01
CA ALA A 67 12.06 -73.33 50.55
C ALA A 67 10.98 -73.83 51.49
N ASN A 68 10.45 -72.93 52.28
CA ASN A 68 9.16 -73.18 52.99
C ASN A 68 8.04 -73.35 51.91
N PRO A 69 7.21 -74.40 52.04
CA PRO A 69 6.11 -74.59 51.10
C PRO A 69 5.22 -73.40 51.12
N ALA A 70 4.93 -72.90 49.92
CA ALA A 70 4.03 -71.73 49.74
C ALA A 70 2.73 -71.98 50.46
N PRO A 71 2.27 -71.03 51.28
CA PRO A 71 0.94 -71.11 51.91
C PRO A 71 -0.10 -71.25 50.83
N ALA A 72 -1.05 -72.18 51.03
CA ALA A 72 -2.19 -72.37 50.14
C ALA A 72 -2.94 -71.05 49.96
N PRO A 73 -3.43 -70.71 48.75
CA PRO A 73 -4.11 -69.46 48.51
C PRO A 73 -5.31 -69.35 49.47
N SER A 74 -5.20 -68.42 50.39
CA SER A 74 -6.30 -68.12 51.33
C SER A 74 -7.49 -67.64 50.52
N ALA A 75 -8.66 -68.23 50.76
CA ALA A 75 -9.90 -67.79 50.11
C ALA A 75 -10.10 -66.30 50.41
N TRP A 76 -10.14 -65.52 49.36
CA TRP A 76 -10.25 -64.06 49.44
C TRP A 76 -11.43 -63.59 50.32
N ASN A 77 -11.11 -62.87 51.41
CA ASN A 77 -12.09 -62.27 52.30
C ASN A 77 -13.02 -61.33 51.53
N MET A 78 -14.29 -61.33 51.95
CA MET A 78 -15.31 -60.45 51.34
C MET A 78 -14.83 -58.98 51.23
N HIS A 79 -14.09 -58.49 52.20
CA HIS A 79 -13.51 -57.15 52.25
C HIS A 79 -12.46 -56.91 51.15
N GLU A 80 -11.59 -57.86 50.88
CA GLU A 80 -10.59 -57.78 49.80
C GLU A 80 -11.24 -57.72 48.39
N LYS A 81 -12.32 -58.48 48.18
CA LYS A 81 -13.08 -58.42 46.93
C LYS A 81 -13.70 -57.05 46.69
N ILE A 82 -14.26 -56.43 47.74
CA ILE A 82 -14.85 -55.09 47.66
C ILE A 82 -13.78 -54.03 47.39
N THR A 83 -12.63 -54.11 48.07
CA THR A 83 -11.52 -53.19 47.89
C THR A 83 -10.93 -53.34 46.48
N TRP A 84 -10.78 -54.53 45.96
CA TRP A 84 -10.31 -54.76 44.59
C TRP A 84 -11.30 -54.23 43.54
N ALA A 85 -12.61 -54.44 43.73
CA ALA A 85 -13.64 -53.92 42.85
C ALA A 85 -13.66 -52.38 42.85
N ALA A 86 -13.55 -51.76 44.05
CA ALA A 86 -13.48 -50.30 44.16
C ALA A 86 -12.25 -49.71 43.43
N ASN A 87 -11.09 -50.32 43.56
CA ASN A 87 -9.88 -49.92 42.84
C ASN A 87 -10.02 -50.09 41.31
N LEU A 88 -10.66 -51.18 40.87
CA LEU A 88 -10.94 -51.38 39.44
C LEU A 88 -11.84 -50.28 38.87
N VAL A 89 -12.91 -49.90 39.59
CA VAL A 89 -13.82 -48.80 39.22
C VAL A 89 -13.04 -47.50 39.14
N LEU A 90 -12.16 -47.20 40.10
CA LEU A 90 -11.33 -45.98 40.10
C LEU A 90 -10.39 -45.95 38.90
N VAL A 91 -9.79 -47.05 38.51
CA VAL A 91 -8.93 -47.16 37.32
C VAL A 91 -9.73 -46.94 36.04
N ILE A 92 -10.92 -47.49 35.93
CA ILE A 92 -11.81 -47.31 34.79
C ILE A 92 -12.25 -45.83 34.68
N LEU A 93 -12.62 -45.20 35.80
CA LEU A 93 -12.98 -43.78 35.83
C LEU A 93 -11.78 -42.89 35.42
N GLY A 94 -10.60 -43.17 35.91
CA GLY A 94 -9.37 -42.49 35.52
C GLY A 94 -9.09 -42.61 34.03
N TYR A 95 -9.25 -43.82 33.49
CA TYR A 95 -9.05 -44.03 32.05
C TYR A 95 -10.05 -43.29 31.17
N VAL A 96 -11.34 -43.29 31.56
CA VAL A 96 -12.39 -42.54 30.89
C VAL A 96 -12.09 -41.03 30.94
N GLY A 97 -11.63 -40.53 32.10
CA GLY A 97 -11.22 -39.13 32.28
C GLY A 97 -10.09 -38.75 31.35
N ILE A 98 -9.09 -39.58 31.20
CA ILE A 98 -7.97 -39.35 30.25
C ILE A 98 -8.47 -39.31 28.81
N LEU A 99 -9.33 -40.24 28.41
CA LEU A 99 -9.88 -40.26 27.04
C LEU A 99 -10.73 -38.99 26.76
N MET A 100 -11.52 -38.55 27.73
CA MET A 100 -12.25 -37.27 27.60
C MET A 100 -11.30 -36.08 27.49
N ALA A 101 -10.26 -36.01 28.30
CA ALA A 101 -9.27 -34.96 28.25
C ALA A 101 -8.58 -34.88 26.87
N LEU A 102 -8.16 -36.03 26.33
CA LEU A 102 -7.57 -36.11 24.99
C LEU A 102 -8.54 -35.69 23.89
N SER A 103 -9.81 -36.05 24.02
CA SER A 103 -10.84 -35.62 23.04
C SER A 103 -11.08 -34.09 23.07
N LEU A 104 -11.05 -33.50 24.26
CA LEU A 104 -11.15 -32.05 24.45
C LEU A 104 -9.93 -31.31 23.87
N LEU A 105 -8.73 -31.81 24.14
CA LEU A 105 -7.50 -31.24 23.55
C LEU A 105 -7.54 -31.23 22.02
N LYS A 106 -7.98 -32.33 21.42
CA LYS A 106 -8.12 -32.43 19.96
C LYS A 106 -9.18 -31.45 19.39
N LYS A 107 -10.22 -31.15 20.18
CA LYS A 107 -11.25 -30.17 19.80
C LYS A 107 -10.73 -28.75 19.93
N ILE A 108 -9.95 -28.44 20.97
CA ILE A 108 -9.30 -27.14 21.17
C ILE A 108 -8.30 -26.88 20.05
N ASP A 109 -7.46 -27.85 19.69
CA ASP A 109 -6.48 -27.74 18.62
C ASP A 109 -7.15 -27.38 17.28
N ARG A 110 -8.27 -28.03 16.95
CA ARG A 110 -9.06 -27.66 15.76
C ARG A 110 -9.64 -26.25 15.84
N GLN A 111 -10.14 -25.84 17.02
CA GLN A 111 -10.69 -24.50 17.21
C GLN A 111 -9.60 -23.43 17.06
N THR A 112 -8.39 -23.70 17.55
CA THR A 112 -7.26 -22.80 17.40
C THR A 112 -6.88 -22.63 15.93
N GLY A 113 -6.83 -23.73 15.14
CA GLY A 113 -6.57 -23.65 13.71
C GLY A 113 -7.63 -22.86 12.95
N TYR A 114 -8.90 -22.98 13.29
CA TYR A 114 -9.96 -22.16 12.69
C TYR A 114 -9.86 -20.68 13.11
N ALA A 115 -9.47 -20.42 14.35
CA ALA A 115 -9.28 -19.05 14.83
C ALA A 115 -8.08 -18.37 14.13
N GLU A 116 -7.01 -19.09 13.89
CA GLU A 116 -5.85 -18.60 13.14
C GLU A 116 -6.22 -18.24 11.69
N THR A 117 -6.86 -19.16 10.98
CA THR A 117 -7.33 -18.89 9.60
C THR A 117 -8.34 -17.74 9.54
N ALA A 118 -9.21 -17.61 10.52
CA ALA A 118 -10.16 -16.51 10.60
C ALA A 118 -9.45 -15.17 10.88
N ALA A 119 -8.41 -15.18 11.73
CA ALA A 119 -7.60 -13.99 12.02
C ALA A 119 -6.81 -13.53 10.79
N GLU A 120 -6.21 -14.46 10.03
CA GLU A 120 -5.52 -14.14 8.77
C GLU A 120 -6.50 -13.57 7.72
N ALA A 121 -7.68 -14.17 7.58
CA ALA A 121 -8.70 -13.67 6.67
C ALA A 121 -9.19 -12.27 7.08
N ALA A 122 -9.36 -12.01 8.37
CA ALA A 122 -9.73 -10.69 8.89
C ALA A 122 -8.63 -9.66 8.66
N ALA A 123 -7.35 -10.03 8.85
CA ALA A 123 -6.21 -9.15 8.57
C ALA A 123 -6.13 -8.79 7.07
N ALA A 124 -6.28 -9.78 6.19
CA ALA A 124 -6.31 -9.54 4.74
C ALA A 124 -7.49 -8.65 4.32
N SER A 125 -8.67 -8.87 4.90
CA SER A 125 -9.86 -8.04 4.64
C SER A 125 -9.66 -6.60 5.12
N SER A 126 -9.07 -6.39 6.30
CA SER A 126 -8.80 -5.04 6.82
C SER A 126 -7.78 -4.29 5.97
N HIS A 127 -6.74 -4.98 5.50
CA HIS A 127 -5.76 -4.40 4.58
C HIS A 127 -6.39 -4.02 3.24
N ALA A 128 -7.23 -4.88 2.67
CA ALA A 128 -7.96 -4.57 1.43
C ALA A 128 -8.92 -3.38 1.62
N ALA A 129 -9.60 -3.28 2.76
CA ALA A 129 -10.46 -2.15 3.08
C ALA A 129 -9.66 -0.83 3.21
N LEU A 130 -8.48 -0.86 3.84
CA LEU A 130 -7.59 0.29 3.93
C LEU A 130 -7.12 0.76 2.54
N MET A 131 -6.66 -0.17 1.70
CA MET A 131 -6.25 0.14 0.32
C MET A 131 -7.39 0.71 -0.51
N ASN A 132 -8.60 0.18 -0.34
CA ASN A 132 -9.78 0.70 -1.02
C ASN A 132 -10.15 2.12 -0.53
N ALA A 133 -10.09 2.36 0.77
CA ALA A 133 -10.31 3.69 1.33
C ALA A 133 -9.28 4.71 0.82
N GLN A 134 -8.01 4.34 0.76
CA GLN A 134 -6.96 5.19 0.18
C GLN A 134 -7.19 5.45 -1.32
N ALA A 135 -7.61 4.45 -2.08
CA ALA A 135 -7.93 4.60 -3.49
C ALA A 135 -9.10 5.58 -3.71
N ILE A 136 -10.14 5.50 -2.88
CA ILE A 136 -11.28 6.43 -2.90
C ILE A 136 -10.81 7.85 -2.57
N LEU A 137 -10.04 8.05 -1.51
CA LEU A 137 -9.51 9.36 -1.13
C LEU A 137 -8.66 9.95 -2.26
N ASN A 138 -7.81 9.16 -2.89
CA ASN A 138 -6.99 9.59 -4.02
C ASN A 138 -7.83 9.92 -5.27
N ALA A 139 -8.93 9.21 -5.50
CA ALA A 139 -9.83 9.49 -6.62
C ALA A 139 -10.69 10.75 -6.43
N GLU A 140 -10.95 11.12 -5.18
CA GLU A 140 -11.79 12.28 -4.84
C GLU A 140 -11.00 13.58 -4.66
N ARG A 141 -9.67 13.51 -4.54
CA ARG A 141 -8.84 14.71 -4.32
C ARG A 141 -8.90 15.70 -5.48
N ALA A 142 -8.47 16.92 -5.21
CA ALA A 142 -8.20 17.92 -6.24
C ALA A 142 -7.07 17.43 -7.18
N TRP A 143 -7.25 17.65 -8.48
CA TRP A 143 -6.29 17.24 -9.50
C TRP A 143 -6.17 18.32 -10.57
N ILE A 144 -5.07 19.06 -10.56
CA ILE A 144 -4.84 20.12 -11.54
C ILE A 144 -4.11 19.55 -12.76
N LEU A 145 -4.76 19.64 -13.91
CA LEU A 145 -4.17 19.33 -15.21
C LEU A 145 -3.92 20.62 -15.98
N ILE A 146 -2.86 20.59 -16.77
CA ILE A 146 -2.51 21.71 -17.67
C ILE A 146 -3.02 21.41 -19.08
N SER A 147 -3.65 22.38 -19.68
CA SER A 147 -4.04 22.38 -21.08
C SER A 147 -3.59 23.67 -21.76
N VAL A 148 -3.51 23.62 -23.07
CA VAL A 148 -3.20 24.79 -23.89
C VAL A 148 -4.40 25.09 -24.75
N GLU A 149 -4.89 26.32 -24.68
CA GLU A 149 -6.04 26.77 -25.42
C GLU A 149 -5.67 27.97 -26.32
N PRO A 150 -6.17 28.05 -27.57
CA PRO A 150 -6.00 29.24 -28.37
C PRO A 150 -6.76 30.41 -27.71
N SER A 151 -6.14 31.57 -27.64
CA SER A 151 -6.77 32.72 -27.05
C SER A 151 -7.79 33.35 -28.05
N PRO A 152 -9.04 33.55 -27.63
CA PRO A 152 -10.05 34.14 -28.50
C PRO A 152 -9.81 35.63 -28.84
N SER A 153 -8.92 36.27 -28.09
CA SER A 153 -8.70 37.72 -28.17
C SER A 153 -7.63 38.17 -29.16
N ALA A 154 -6.77 37.26 -29.61
CA ALA A 154 -5.70 37.61 -30.57
C ALA A 154 -5.29 36.39 -31.42
N GLU A 155 -5.10 36.63 -32.71
CA GLU A 155 -4.55 35.62 -33.62
C GLU A 155 -3.14 35.17 -33.18
N ASN A 156 -2.87 33.86 -33.28
CA ASN A 156 -1.61 33.26 -32.89
C ASN A 156 -1.20 33.50 -31.43
N SER A 157 -2.19 33.65 -30.55
CA SER A 157 -1.96 33.68 -29.11
C SER A 157 -2.58 32.46 -28.45
N PHE A 158 -1.90 31.98 -27.40
CA PHE A 158 -2.25 30.78 -26.65
C PHE A 158 -2.27 31.10 -25.17
N THR A 159 -3.06 30.37 -24.44
CA THR A 159 -3.10 30.48 -22.98
C THR A 159 -2.89 29.12 -22.37
N VAL A 160 -1.92 29.03 -21.47
CA VAL A 160 -1.77 27.86 -20.62
C VAL A 160 -2.82 27.93 -19.53
N MET A 161 -3.66 26.91 -19.45
CA MET A 161 -4.79 26.82 -18.54
C MET A 161 -4.52 25.76 -17.47
N ALA A 162 -4.82 26.07 -16.22
CA ALA A 162 -4.90 25.08 -15.14
C ALA A 162 -6.37 24.71 -14.95
N THR A 163 -6.69 23.44 -15.08
CA THR A 163 -8.05 22.93 -14.92
C THR A 163 -8.10 21.94 -13.78
N ASN A 164 -8.99 22.14 -12.82
CA ASN A 164 -9.23 21.16 -11.77
C ASN A 164 -10.09 20.01 -12.30
N ARG A 165 -9.49 18.87 -12.56
CA ARG A 165 -10.17 17.63 -12.97
C ARG A 165 -10.52 16.71 -11.80
N GLY A 166 -10.14 17.10 -10.58
CA GLY A 166 -10.52 16.40 -9.37
C GLY A 166 -11.97 16.65 -8.98
N ARG A 167 -12.37 16.06 -7.87
CA ARG A 167 -13.74 16.18 -7.33
C ARG A 167 -13.85 17.20 -6.20
N THR A 168 -12.74 17.61 -5.62
CA THR A 168 -12.67 18.57 -4.53
C THR A 168 -12.10 19.91 -5.03
N PRO A 169 -12.46 21.05 -4.41
CA PRO A 169 -11.89 22.33 -4.76
C PRO A 169 -10.39 22.40 -4.48
N ALA A 170 -9.63 22.94 -5.42
CA ALA A 170 -8.19 23.18 -5.32
C ALA A 170 -7.89 24.63 -4.98
N LYS A 171 -7.04 24.87 -3.98
CA LYS A 171 -6.47 26.20 -3.70
C LYS A 171 -5.04 26.24 -4.21
N ILE A 172 -4.78 27.08 -5.21
CA ILE A 172 -3.42 27.33 -5.69
C ILE A 172 -2.71 28.20 -4.65
N ILE A 173 -1.54 27.74 -4.20
CA ILE A 173 -0.74 28.39 -3.16
C ILE A 173 0.41 29.14 -3.77
N ASP A 174 1.08 28.51 -4.76
CA ASP A 174 2.26 29.05 -5.39
C ASP A 174 2.31 28.64 -6.86
N MET A 175 2.89 29.48 -7.69
CA MET A 175 3.13 29.23 -9.11
C MET A 175 4.51 29.76 -9.48
N ALA A 176 5.24 29.00 -10.27
CA ALA A 176 6.48 29.43 -10.87
C ALA A 176 6.48 29.11 -12.35
N GLU A 177 7.00 30.02 -13.16
CA GLU A 177 7.10 29.82 -14.61
C GLU A 177 8.44 30.28 -15.13
N ARG A 178 8.88 29.68 -16.21
CA ARG A 178 10.09 30.10 -16.93
C ARG A 178 9.94 29.87 -18.42
N THR A 179 10.57 30.72 -19.19
CA THR A 179 10.73 30.56 -20.63
C THR A 179 12.19 30.40 -20.94
N ARG A 180 12.55 29.41 -21.78
CA ARG A 180 13.92 29.12 -22.18
C ARG A 180 13.99 28.82 -23.67
N LEU A 181 15.06 29.29 -24.27
CA LEU A 181 15.45 28.93 -25.63
C LEU A 181 16.43 27.77 -25.58
N ALA A 182 16.17 26.72 -26.34
CA ALA A 182 17.04 25.57 -26.47
C ALA A 182 16.91 24.97 -27.89
N ILE A 183 17.92 24.23 -28.32
CA ILE A 183 17.91 23.57 -29.64
C ILE A 183 16.85 22.44 -29.62
N ASP A 184 16.82 21.68 -28.54
CA ASP A 184 15.88 20.58 -28.35
C ASP A 184 15.62 20.34 -26.83
N GLU A 185 14.88 19.29 -26.54
CA GLU A 185 14.53 18.88 -25.15
C GLU A 185 15.76 18.43 -24.35
N GLU A 186 16.78 17.85 -25.00
CA GLU A 186 18.00 17.35 -24.36
C GLU A 186 18.89 18.49 -23.86
N HIS A 187 18.74 19.70 -24.43
CA HIS A 187 19.47 20.90 -24.02
C HIS A 187 18.79 21.68 -22.88
N LEU A 188 17.65 21.16 -22.38
CA LEU A 188 17.07 21.66 -21.14
C LEU A 188 17.88 21.13 -19.92
N PRO A 189 17.92 21.85 -18.79
CA PRO A 189 18.50 21.33 -17.57
C PRO A 189 17.82 20.00 -17.15
N ASN A 190 18.58 19.10 -16.51
CA ASN A 190 18.04 17.81 -16.05
C ASN A 190 16.88 17.97 -15.05
N ALA A 191 16.77 19.11 -14.40
CA ALA A 191 15.65 19.46 -13.54
C ALA A 191 15.20 20.90 -13.83
N PRO A 192 13.89 21.18 -13.76
CA PRO A 192 13.41 22.54 -13.97
C PRO A 192 13.91 23.47 -12.87
N GLU A 193 14.62 24.51 -13.27
CA GLU A 193 15.14 25.55 -12.37
C GLU A 193 14.15 26.72 -12.32
N TYR A 194 13.64 27.02 -11.15
CA TYR A 194 12.78 28.18 -10.90
C TYR A 194 13.55 29.22 -10.06
N THR A 195 13.87 30.35 -10.66
CA THR A 195 14.48 31.47 -9.95
C THR A 195 13.42 32.15 -9.06
N ASP A 196 13.79 32.48 -7.82
CA ASP A 196 12.86 33.08 -6.83
C ASP A 196 12.24 34.39 -7.31
N GLU A 197 12.89 35.11 -8.24
CA GLU A 197 12.41 36.37 -8.82
C GLU A 197 11.14 36.25 -9.64
N LYS A 198 10.76 35.06 -10.11
CA LYS A 198 9.56 34.80 -10.90
C LYS A 198 8.52 33.91 -10.20
N ARG A 199 8.66 33.73 -8.89
CA ARG A 199 7.58 33.15 -8.10
C ARG A 199 6.48 34.19 -7.96
N VAL A 200 5.41 33.99 -8.68
CA VAL A 200 4.20 34.78 -8.56
C VAL A 200 3.29 34.06 -7.57
N ALA A 201 3.54 34.28 -6.28
CA ALA A 201 2.47 33.96 -5.33
C ALA A 201 1.28 34.84 -5.73
N PRO A 202 0.13 34.27 -6.11
CA PRO A 202 -1.00 35.06 -6.51
C PRO A 202 -1.39 35.97 -5.34
N TYR A 203 -1.45 37.29 -5.58
CA TYR A 203 -1.87 38.27 -4.58
C TYR A 203 -3.25 37.94 -3.98
N THR A 204 -4.07 37.22 -4.73
CA THR A 204 -5.32 36.62 -4.28
C THR A 204 -5.25 35.12 -4.51
N PRO A 205 -5.58 34.29 -3.50
CA PRO A 205 -5.57 32.85 -3.68
C PRO A 205 -6.56 32.47 -4.78
N ILE A 206 -6.08 31.75 -5.79
CA ILE A 206 -6.91 31.19 -6.85
C ILE A 206 -7.51 29.88 -6.31
N ILE A 207 -8.84 29.83 -6.30
CA ILE A 207 -9.58 28.62 -5.95
C ILE A 207 -10.24 28.12 -7.22
N LEU A 208 -10.02 26.85 -7.55
CA LEU A 208 -10.62 26.16 -8.68
C LEU A 208 -11.61 25.12 -8.17
N LEU A 209 -12.87 25.30 -8.44
CA LEU A 209 -13.89 24.28 -8.22
C LEU A 209 -13.69 23.10 -9.20
N PRO A 210 -14.28 21.93 -8.94
CA PRO A 210 -14.26 20.82 -9.89
C PRO A 210 -14.74 21.23 -11.29
N GLY A 211 -13.89 21.00 -12.29
CA GLY A 211 -14.15 21.38 -13.68
C GLY A 211 -13.82 22.83 -14.04
N GLU A 212 -13.50 23.69 -13.08
CA GLU A 212 -13.10 25.08 -13.37
C GLU A 212 -11.65 25.16 -13.86
N SER A 213 -11.41 26.18 -14.70
CA SER A 213 -10.11 26.48 -15.29
C SER A 213 -9.72 27.92 -14.99
N ALA A 214 -8.43 28.15 -14.76
CA ALA A 214 -7.84 29.50 -14.69
C ALA A 214 -6.71 29.64 -15.70
N ALA A 215 -6.60 30.80 -16.30
CA ALA A 215 -5.48 31.18 -17.13
C ALA A 215 -4.24 31.41 -16.28
N ILE A 216 -3.16 30.67 -16.58
CA ILE A 216 -1.88 30.79 -15.87
C ILE A 216 -0.96 31.72 -16.64
N LYS A 217 -0.76 31.41 -17.93
CA LYS A 217 0.21 32.10 -18.77
C LYS A 217 -0.36 32.34 -20.16
N PRO A 218 -0.64 33.58 -20.52
CA PRO A 218 -0.83 33.97 -21.92
C PRO A 218 0.54 33.96 -22.63
N PHE A 219 0.56 33.55 -23.87
CA PHE A 219 1.73 33.58 -24.73
C PHE A 219 1.33 33.91 -26.15
N CYS A 220 1.99 34.89 -26.74
CA CYS A 220 1.69 35.34 -28.09
C CYS A 220 2.95 35.49 -28.94
N ARG A 221 2.77 35.69 -30.24
CA ARG A 221 3.87 35.91 -31.19
C ARG A 221 4.78 37.08 -30.82
N ASN A 222 4.23 38.13 -30.21
CA ASN A 222 5.03 39.30 -29.79
C ASN A 222 5.98 38.93 -28.63
N ASP A 223 5.59 37.98 -27.77
CA ASP A 223 6.45 37.50 -26.69
C ASP A 223 7.69 36.81 -27.26
N VAL A 224 7.54 36.05 -28.38
CA VAL A 224 8.66 35.44 -29.08
C VAL A 224 9.72 36.48 -29.46
N ARG A 225 9.27 37.59 -30.02
CA ARG A 225 10.15 38.67 -30.47
C ARG A 225 10.85 39.37 -29.31
N SER A 226 10.15 39.53 -28.19
CA SER A 226 10.73 40.10 -26.97
C SER A 226 11.76 39.21 -26.26
N LEU A 227 11.69 37.89 -26.50
CA LEU A 227 12.64 36.91 -25.96
C LEU A 227 13.94 36.84 -26.79
N CYS A 228 13.95 37.35 -27.99
CA CYS A 228 15.09 37.32 -28.89
C CYS A 228 15.97 38.54 -28.73
N ASP A 229 17.24 38.34 -28.36
CA ASP A 229 18.24 39.43 -28.24
C ASP A 229 18.67 40.00 -29.59
N SER A 230 18.40 39.26 -30.68
CA SER A 230 18.81 39.63 -32.04
C SER A 230 17.83 39.09 -33.09
N GLU A 231 17.81 39.76 -34.26
CA GLU A 231 17.04 39.29 -35.42
C GLU A 231 17.53 37.94 -35.96
N GLU A 232 18.84 37.64 -35.78
CA GLU A 232 19.40 36.34 -36.16
C GLU A 232 18.86 35.21 -35.26
N ARG A 233 18.68 35.46 -33.96
CA ARG A 233 18.09 34.49 -33.05
C ARG A 233 16.61 34.28 -33.36
N TYR A 234 15.88 35.34 -33.67
CA TYR A 234 14.51 35.22 -34.13
C TYR A 234 14.39 34.35 -35.39
N ARG A 235 15.31 34.54 -36.37
CA ARG A 235 15.36 33.70 -37.57
C ARG A 235 15.62 32.24 -37.27
N ARG A 236 16.51 31.90 -36.30
CA ARG A 236 16.75 30.50 -35.89
C ARG A 236 15.50 29.85 -35.32
N ILE A 237 14.65 30.60 -34.64
CA ILE A 237 13.34 30.12 -34.17
C ILE A 237 12.41 29.89 -35.37
N GLU A 238 12.40 30.80 -36.36
CA GLU A 238 11.60 30.62 -37.57
C GLU A 238 12.04 29.44 -38.42
N THR A 239 13.32 29.09 -38.39
CA THR A 239 13.90 27.94 -39.11
C THR A 239 13.92 26.66 -38.29
N TRP A 240 13.40 26.71 -37.05
CA TRP A 240 13.32 25.57 -36.12
C TRP A 240 14.68 25.06 -35.62
N GLU A 241 15.74 25.84 -35.79
CA GLU A 241 17.07 25.56 -35.25
C GLU A 241 17.12 25.79 -33.73
N GLU A 242 16.28 26.69 -33.22
CA GLU A 242 16.06 26.91 -31.80
C GLU A 242 14.57 26.84 -31.51
N LYS A 243 14.22 26.26 -30.36
CA LYS A 243 12.84 26.11 -29.86
C LYS A 243 12.63 26.92 -28.60
N ILE A 244 11.41 27.39 -28.41
CA ILE A 244 11.01 28.10 -27.19
C ILE A 244 10.26 27.11 -26.30
N PHE A 245 10.82 26.86 -25.13
CA PHE A 245 10.19 26.06 -24.09
C PHE A 245 9.62 26.97 -23.00
N LEU A 246 8.35 26.78 -22.70
CA LEU A 246 7.66 27.37 -21.59
C LEU A 246 7.41 26.27 -20.57
N TYR A 247 7.88 26.43 -19.36
CA TYR A 247 7.62 25.46 -18.33
C TYR A 247 7.34 26.13 -17.00
N GLY A 248 6.64 25.42 -16.14
CA GLY A 248 6.26 25.93 -14.86
C GLY A 248 5.81 24.86 -13.90
N LYS A 249 5.52 25.30 -12.69
CA LYS A 249 4.93 24.47 -11.65
C LYS A 249 3.80 25.19 -10.94
N ILE A 250 2.85 24.41 -10.49
CA ILE A 250 1.74 24.86 -9.66
C ILE A 250 1.75 24.03 -8.39
N ILE A 251 1.77 24.72 -7.27
CA ILE A 251 1.60 24.10 -5.95
C ILE A 251 0.20 24.42 -5.47
N TYR A 252 -0.56 23.39 -5.12
CA TYR A 252 -1.94 23.53 -4.69
C TYR A 252 -2.27 22.61 -3.52
N ARG A 253 -3.32 22.95 -2.81
CA ARG A 253 -3.90 22.12 -1.75
C ARG A 253 -5.36 21.85 -2.04
N ASP A 254 -5.80 20.69 -1.62
CA ASP A 254 -7.21 20.39 -1.52
C ASP A 254 -7.83 21.21 -0.39
N LEU A 255 -8.90 21.91 -0.68
CA LEU A 255 -9.58 22.79 0.29
C LEU A 255 -10.34 22.00 1.35
N THR A 256 -10.70 20.75 1.05
CA THR A 256 -11.42 19.85 1.96
C THR A 256 -10.48 19.03 2.84
N ALA A 257 -9.18 19.01 2.49
CA ALA A 257 -8.19 18.30 3.28
C ALA A 257 -7.78 19.08 4.56
N PRO A 258 -7.29 18.41 5.61
CA PRO A 258 -6.76 19.06 6.79
C PRO A 258 -5.67 20.08 6.45
N LEU A 259 -5.52 21.14 7.26
CA LEU A 259 -4.56 22.24 7.01
C LEU A 259 -3.10 21.79 6.99
N ASP A 260 -2.79 20.69 7.65
CA ASP A 260 -1.48 20.06 7.70
C ASP A 260 -1.26 19.01 6.59
N SER A 261 -2.23 18.83 5.69
CA SER A 261 -2.09 17.95 4.55
C SER A 261 -0.98 18.41 3.62
N GLN A 262 -0.31 17.45 2.99
CA GLN A 262 0.72 17.71 2.01
C GLN A 262 0.17 18.50 0.82
N ALA A 263 0.91 19.51 0.39
CA ALA A 263 0.60 20.22 -0.84
C ALA A 263 0.93 19.34 -2.06
N HIS A 264 0.11 19.43 -3.08
CA HIS A 264 0.31 18.75 -4.36
C HIS A 264 1.05 19.67 -5.33
N GLU A 265 1.81 19.09 -6.25
CA GLU A 265 2.55 19.81 -7.26
C GLU A 265 2.23 19.25 -8.65
N THR A 266 2.00 20.14 -9.60
CA THR A 266 1.90 19.83 -11.03
C THR A 266 2.95 20.62 -11.77
N ASN A 267 3.90 19.92 -12.38
CA ASN A 267 4.89 20.49 -13.29
C ASN A 267 4.41 20.32 -14.72
N TRP A 268 4.71 21.29 -15.56
CA TRP A 268 4.31 21.29 -16.95
C TRP A 268 5.38 21.91 -17.84
N CYS A 269 5.49 21.43 -19.07
CA CYS A 269 6.34 21.98 -20.10
C CYS A 269 5.58 22.01 -21.43
N CYS A 270 5.73 23.11 -22.15
CA CYS A 270 5.21 23.28 -23.50
C CYS A 270 6.33 23.82 -24.39
N TRP A 271 6.31 23.48 -25.67
CA TRP A 271 7.14 24.16 -26.64
C TRP A 271 6.29 24.92 -27.66
N TYR A 272 6.78 26.08 -28.07
CA TYR A 272 6.12 26.93 -29.04
C TYR A 272 6.56 26.55 -30.46
N ILE A 273 5.59 26.18 -31.27
CA ILE A 273 5.79 25.90 -32.70
C ILE A 273 5.56 27.20 -33.45
N HIS A 274 6.64 27.76 -34.02
CA HIS A 274 6.54 28.93 -34.84
C HIS A 274 6.17 28.54 -36.27
N GLY A 275 5.05 29.07 -36.78
CA GLY A 275 4.62 28.85 -38.17
C GLY A 275 4.17 30.15 -38.83
N ARG A 276 4.38 30.25 -40.11
CA ARG A 276 3.97 31.46 -40.88
C ARG A 276 2.47 31.63 -40.91
N GLN A 277 1.71 30.55 -40.95
CA GLN A 277 0.25 30.54 -41.00
C GLN A 277 -0.38 30.00 -39.70
N ASN A 278 0.23 29.02 -39.11
CA ASN A 278 -0.27 28.36 -37.88
C ASN A 278 0.84 28.29 -36.86
N SER A 279 0.79 29.09 -35.83
CA SER A 279 1.59 28.93 -34.64
C SER A 279 0.89 27.94 -33.70
N GLY A 280 1.63 27.23 -32.89
CA GLY A 280 1.09 26.28 -31.93
C GLY A 280 1.86 26.29 -30.61
N LEU A 281 1.21 25.92 -29.55
CA LEU A 281 1.84 25.61 -28.28
C LEU A 281 1.46 24.16 -27.93
N VAL A 282 2.44 23.29 -27.78
CA VAL A 282 2.23 21.86 -27.58
C VAL A 282 2.85 21.44 -26.25
N ILE A 283 2.12 20.67 -25.46
CA ILE A 283 2.66 20.06 -24.24
C ILE A 283 3.70 19.03 -24.66
N SER A 284 4.92 19.25 -24.24
CA SER A 284 6.08 18.40 -24.52
C SER A 284 7.21 18.73 -23.54
N GLY A 285 8.27 17.94 -23.54
CA GLY A 285 9.44 18.15 -22.72
C GLY A 285 9.83 16.89 -21.96
N PRO A 286 10.98 16.88 -21.29
CA PRO A 286 11.44 15.75 -20.51
C PRO A 286 10.41 15.34 -19.43
N PRO A 287 10.37 14.05 -19.04
CA PRO A 287 9.44 13.56 -18.03
C PRO A 287 9.50 14.33 -16.70
N GLU A 288 10.69 14.81 -16.32
CA GLU A 288 10.94 15.58 -15.09
C GLU A 288 10.19 16.93 -15.08
N TYR A 289 9.87 17.44 -16.29
CA TYR A 289 9.13 18.69 -16.48
C TYR A 289 7.61 18.49 -16.54
N ASN A 290 7.12 17.25 -16.58
CA ASN A 290 5.70 16.91 -16.72
C ASN A 290 5.30 15.89 -15.63
N THR A 291 5.46 16.28 -14.37
CA THR A 291 5.16 15.45 -13.21
C THR A 291 3.93 15.92 -12.44
N HIS A 292 3.26 14.99 -11.80
CA HIS A 292 2.11 15.24 -10.93
C HIS A 292 2.26 14.44 -9.63
N THR A 293 1.98 15.06 -8.49
CA THR A 293 2.04 14.40 -7.15
C THR A 293 0.65 14.25 -6.53
#